data_ef80e3fe650412c74e2e05dde1fd8211
#
_entry.id   ef80e3fe650412c74e2e05dde1fd8211
#
_cell.length_a   1.000
_cell.length_b   1.000
_cell.length_c   1.000
_cell.angle_alpha   90.00
_cell.angle_beta   90.00
_cell.angle_gamma   90.00
#
_symmetry.space_group_name_H-M   'P 1'
#
loop_
_entity.id
_entity.type
_entity.pdbx_description
1 polymer ?
#
loop_
_entity_poly.entity_id
_entity_poly.type
_entity_poly.pdbx_seq_one_letter_code
_entity_poly.pdbx_strand_id
1 'polypeptide(L)'
;MGNLYDLTCKRCPAVTSVYEGYGFQNAHATFEYLFLNILTKTQRKTLSEILPEGFDSEVSRVTWSQEAFTCTHCSKLENTTHWSITLAGGTTYERGLVCLCGGEQVPISLHSEAEIDANCPACGAHGLNATLSGMWD
;
A
#
# COMPACT_ATOMS: atom_id res chain seq x y z
N MET A 1 11.42 4.07 -9.61
CA MET A 1 12.23 3.58 -8.48
C MET A 1 11.50 3.83 -7.17
N GLY A 2 11.50 2.85 -6.32
CA GLY A 2 10.96 2.95 -4.97
C GLY A 2 12.07 2.91 -3.93
N ASN A 3 11.73 3.26 -2.70
CA ASN A 3 12.63 3.21 -1.56
C ASN A 3 12.41 1.94 -0.74
N LEU A 4 13.47 1.44 -0.16
CA LEU A 4 13.45 0.36 0.81
C LEU A 4 13.87 0.92 2.17
N TYR A 5 13.03 0.73 3.16
CA TYR A 5 13.32 1.12 4.54
C TYR A 5 13.38 -0.10 5.44
N ASP A 6 14.33 -0.12 6.34
CA ASP A 6 14.38 -1.07 7.43
C ASP A 6 13.79 -0.42 8.69
N LEU A 7 12.78 -1.07 9.25
CA LEU A 7 12.16 -0.66 10.50
C LEU A 7 12.72 -1.51 11.63
N THR A 8 13.39 -0.86 12.58
CA THR A 8 13.97 -1.52 13.75
C THR A 8 13.10 -1.32 14.96
N CYS A 9 12.88 -2.41 15.72
CA CYS A 9 12.17 -2.35 16.98
C CYS A 9 13.07 -1.83 18.09
N LYS A 10 12.49 -1.03 19.00
CA LYS A 10 13.21 -0.52 20.18
C LYS A 10 13.38 -1.57 21.28
N ARG A 11 12.65 -2.69 21.23
CA ARG A 11 12.60 -3.70 22.30
C ARG A 11 13.06 -5.09 21.91
N CYS A 12 13.10 -5.41 20.63
CA CYS A 12 13.60 -6.69 20.14
C CYS A 12 14.56 -6.48 18.97
N PRO A 13 15.38 -7.48 18.62
CA PRO A 13 16.35 -7.34 17.51
C PRO A 13 15.73 -7.47 16.12
N ALA A 14 14.41 -7.58 16.01
CA ALA A 14 13.75 -7.76 14.72
C ALA A 14 13.88 -6.53 13.83
N VAL A 15 14.11 -6.79 12.54
CA VAL A 15 14.11 -5.79 11.48
C VAL A 15 13.03 -6.17 10.48
N THR A 16 12.16 -5.21 10.15
CA THR A 16 11.11 -5.40 9.15
C THR A 16 11.38 -4.47 7.99
N SER A 17 11.59 -5.02 6.79
CA SER A 17 11.78 -4.21 5.59
C SER A 17 10.44 -3.83 4.99
N VAL A 18 10.28 -2.56 4.64
CA VAL A 18 9.09 -2.01 3.99
C VAL A 18 9.46 -1.29 2.70
N TYR A 19 8.62 -1.43 1.72
CA TYR A 19 8.79 -0.85 0.40
C TYR A 19 7.87 0.35 0.24
N GLU A 20 8.38 1.41 -0.37
CA GLU A 20 7.63 2.62 -0.69
C GLU A 20 7.85 3.01 -2.15
N GLY A 21 6.77 3.46 -2.80
CA GLY A 21 6.82 4.01 -4.15
C GLY A 21 6.62 2.97 -5.25
N TYR A 22 7.04 3.34 -6.46
CA TYR A 22 6.91 2.52 -7.65
C TYR A 22 8.22 1.81 -7.97
N GLY A 23 8.18 0.50 -8.14
CA GLY A 23 9.25 -0.24 -8.79
C GLY A 23 9.31 0.08 -10.28
N PHE A 24 10.47 -0.11 -10.91
CA PHE A 24 10.67 0.11 -12.34
C PHE A 24 9.71 -0.74 -13.19
N GLN A 25 9.40 -1.95 -12.72
CA GLN A 25 8.45 -2.86 -13.36
C GLN A 25 7.01 -2.31 -13.41
N ASN A 26 6.70 -1.32 -12.60
CA ASN A 26 5.38 -0.67 -12.53
C ASN A 26 5.32 0.63 -13.35
N ALA A 27 6.34 0.94 -14.16
CA ALA A 27 6.41 2.17 -14.96
C ALA A 27 5.31 2.29 -16.02
N HIS A 28 4.68 1.18 -16.39
CA HIS A 28 3.58 1.13 -17.36
C HIS A 28 2.26 0.78 -16.66
N ALA A 29 1.71 1.76 -15.95
CA ALA A 29 0.44 1.60 -15.23
C ALA A 29 -0.73 1.52 -16.21
N THR A 30 -1.16 0.32 -16.57
CA THR A 30 -2.37 0.06 -17.33
C THR A 30 -3.44 -0.61 -16.47
N PHE A 31 -4.71 -0.39 -16.78
CA PHE A 31 -5.81 -1.06 -16.10
C PHE A 31 -5.70 -2.59 -16.21
N GLU A 32 -5.36 -3.09 -17.39
CA GLU A 32 -5.21 -4.52 -17.63
C GLU A 32 -4.13 -5.13 -16.71
N TYR A 33 -2.97 -4.49 -16.59
CA TYR A 33 -1.92 -4.95 -15.71
C TYR A 33 -2.34 -4.95 -14.23
N LEU A 34 -2.97 -3.86 -13.78
CA LEU A 34 -3.51 -3.77 -12.42
C LEU A 34 -4.51 -4.89 -12.16
N PHE A 35 -5.47 -5.08 -13.06
CA PHE A 35 -6.54 -6.05 -12.91
C PHE A 35 -6.04 -7.49 -12.87
N LEU A 36 -5.12 -7.86 -13.76
CA LEU A 36 -4.63 -9.23 -13.89
C LEU A 36 -3.53 -9.60 -12.88
N ASN A 37 -2.68 -8.64 -12.49
CA ASN A 37 -1.46 -8.94 -11.76
C ASN A 37 -1.41 -8.37 -10.33
N ILE A 38 -2.14 -7.29 -10.05
CA ILE A 38 -2.09 -6.59 -8.77
C ILE A 38 -3.30 -6.89 -7.90
N LEU A 39 -4.50 -6.85 -8.48
CA LEU A 39 -5.73 -7.09 -7.73
C LEU A 39 -5.89 -8.55 -7.32
N THR A 40 -6.39 -8.77 -6.11
CA THR A 40 -6.81 -10.10 -5.67
C THR A 40 -8.06 -10.55 -6.43
N LYS A 41 -8.34 -11.84 -6.40
CA LYS A 41 -9.56 -12.40 -7.00
C LYS A 41 -10.84 -11.73 -6.46
N THR A 42 -10.89 -11.47 -5.17
CA THR A 42 -12.02 -10.80 -4.52
C THR A 42 -12.16 -9.35 -5.00
N GLN A 43 -11.07 -8.61 -5.07
CA GLN A 43 -11.07 -7.23 -5.59
C GLN A 43 -11.51 -7.17 -7.04
N ARG A 44 -11.05 -8.08 -7.89
CA ARG A 44 -11.48 -8.17 -9.30
C ARG A 44 -12.98 -8.41 -9.42
N LYS A 45 -13.52 -9.33 -8.62
CA LYS A 45 -14.96 -9.61 -8.59
C LYS A 45 -15.76 -8.37 -8.17
N THR A 46 -15.37 -7.73 -7.08
CA THR A 46 -16.03 -6.52 -6.59
C THR A 46 -16.01 -5.40 -7.63
N LEU A 47 -14.86 -5.13 -8.25
CA LEU A 47 -14.76 -4.12 -9.30
C LEU A 47 -15.63 -4.45 -10.52
N SER A 48 -15.67 -5.72 -10.95
CA SER A 48 -16.51 -6.13 -12.08
C SER A 48 -18.01 -5.94 -11.80
N GLU A 49 -18.44 -5.99 -10.54
CA GLU A 49 -19.81 -5.76 -10.14
C GLU A 49 -20.19 -4.29 -10.05
N ILE A 50 -19.26 -3.41 -9.67
CA ILE A 50 -19.54 -1.99 -9.43
C ILE A 50 -19.17 -1.09 -10.63
N LEU A 51 -18.26 -1.52 -11.49
CA LEU A 51 -17.89 -0.76 -12.68
C LEU A 51 -18.96 -0.89 -13.77
N PRO A 52 -19.28 0.20 -14.48
CA PRO A 52 -20.26 0.16 -15.56
C PRO A 52 -19.78 -0.73 -16.72
N GLU A 53 -20.70 -1.25 -17.50
CA GLU A 53 -20.39 -1.98 -18.73
C GLU A 53 -19.57 -1.10 -19.67
N GLY A 54 -18.48 -1.64 -20.21
CA GLY A 54 -17.56 -0.90 -21.07
C GLY A 54 -16.64 0.09 -20.33
N PHE A 55 -16.48 -0.06 -19.02
CA PHE A 55 -15.67 0.82 -18.17
C PHE A 55 -14.22 0.97 -18.62
N ASP A 56 -13.64 -0.05 -19.21
CA ASP A 56 -12.25 -0.07 -19.69
C ASP A 56 -11.96 1.01 -20.71
N SER A 57 -12.95 1.38 -21.54
CA SER A 57 -12.85 2.54 -22.45
C SER A 57 -12.99 3.89 -21.74
N GLU A 58 -13.47 3.91 -20.50
CA GLU A 58 -13.68 5.10 -19.68
C GLU A 58 -12.58 5.34 -18.64
N VAL A 59 -11.64 4.43 -18.49
CA VAL A 59 -10.51 4.58 -17.56
C VAL A 59 -9.59 5.69 -18.07
N SER A 60 -9.49 6.78 -17.30
CA SER A 60 -8.63 7.91 -17.61
C SER A 60 -7.28 7.85 -16.89
N ARG A 61 -7.23 7.22 -15.72
CA ARG A 61 -6.02 7.12 -14.92
C ARG A 61 -6.03 5.87 -14.05
N VAL A 62 -4.89 5.19 -14.02
CA VAL A 62 -4.61 4.08 -13.11
C VAL A 62 -3.29 4.35 -12.43
N THR A 63 -3.27 4.20 -11.11
CA THR A 63 -2.04 4.32 -10.31
C THR A 63 -1.96 3.19 -9.31
N TRP A 64 -0.75 2.74 -8.99
CA TRP A 64 -0.47 1.90 -7.82
C TRP A 64 0.95 2.14 -7.33
N SER A 65 1.14 1.94 -6.04
CA SER A 65 2.44 2.06 -5.39
C SER A 65 2.50 1.15 -4.17
N GLN A 66 3.70 0.76 -3.78
CA GLN A 66 3.91 0.15 -2.47
C GLN A 66 3.87 1.24 -1.41
N GLU A 67 3.09 1.03 -0.36
CA GLU A 67 2.98 1.97 0.75
C GLU A 67 2.87 1.23 2.07
N ALA A 68 3.35 1.86 3.13
CA ALA A 68 3.20 1.38 4.49
C ALA A 68 2.03 2.10 5.17
N PHE A 69 1.22 1.34 5.89
CA PHE A 69 0.05 1.82 6.61
C PHE A 69 0.12 1.39 8.07
N THR A 70 -0.48 2.17 8.94
CA THR A 70 -0.76 1.79 10.33
C THR A 70 -2.26 1.90 10.60
N CYS A 71 -2.79 0.96 11.40
CA CYS A 71 -4.16 1.02 11.85
C CYS A 71 -4.31 2.02 13.00
N THR A 72 -5.27 2.92 12.91
CA THR A 72 -5.56 3.91 13.96
C THR A 72 -6.11 3.27 15.24
N HIS A 73 -6.62 2.05 15.16
CA HIS A 73 -7.19 1.32 16.30
C HIS A 73 -6.22 0.36 16.97
N CYS A 74 -5.62 -0.56 16.21
CA CYS A 74 -4.74 -1.60 16.76
C CYS A 74 -3.25 -1.38 16.51
N SER A 75 -2.86 -0.31 15.82
CA SER A 75 -1.47 0.05 15.46
C SER A 75 -0.72 -0.99 14.63
N LYS A 76 -1.44 -1.90 13.96
CA LYS A 76 -0.84 -2.90 13.09
C LYS A 76 -0.17 -2.23 11.89
N LEU A 77 1.09 -2.60 11.63
CA LEU A 77 1.82 -2.22 10.43
C LEU A 77 1.42 -3.11 9.26
N GLU A 78 1.16 -2.53 8.11
CA GLU A 78 0.94 -3.24 6.86
C GLU A 78 1.72 -2.56 5.72
N ASN A 79 2.51 -3.33 4.98
CA ASN A 79 3.15 -2.87 3.75
C ASN A 79 2.48 -3.56 2.57
N THR A 80 1.85 -2.80 1.71
CA THR A 80 1.01 -3.36 0.66
C THR A 80 0.87 -2.41 -0.53
N THR A 81 0.32 -2.91 -1.62
CA THR A 81 0.02 -2.09 -2.80
C THR A 81 -1.24 -1.26 -2.57
N HIS A 82 -1.09 0.05 -2.65
CA HIS A 82 -2.20 0.99 -2.78
C HIS A 82 -2.45 1.24 -4.26
N TRP A 83 -3.69 1.15 -4.70
CA TRP A 83 -4.07 1.36 -6.10
C TRP A 83 -5.29 2.26 -6.22
N SER A 84 -5.38 2.98 -7.33
CA SER A 84 -6.55 3.77 -7.68
C SER A 84 -6.85 3.74 -9.18
N ILE A 85 -8.13 3.76 -9.51
CA ILE A 85 -8.66 3.78 -10.87
C ILE A 85 -9.60 4.97 -10.98
N THR A 86 -9.32 5.89 -11.90
CA THR A 86 -10.19 7.05 -12.15
C THR A 86 -10.82 6.92 -13.54
N LEU A 87 -12.13 7.07 -13.61
CA LEU A 87 -12.89 7.09 -14.85
C LEU A 87 -12.93 8.51 -15.46
N ALA A 88 -13.24 8.60 -16.75
CA ALA A 88 -13.34 9.88 -17.47
C ALA A 88 -14.34 10.87 -16.85
N GLY A 89 -15.40 10.37 -16.18
CA GLY A 89 -16.35 11.18 -15.43
C GLY A 89 -15.85 11.71 -14.08
N GLY A 90 -14.62 11.40 -13.67
CA GLY A 90 -14.02 11.84 -12.43
C GLY A 90 -14.23 10.90 -11.23
N THR A 91 -15.03 9.84 -11.39
CA THR A 91 -15.23 8.84 -10.33
C THR A 91 -13.95 8.05 -10.11
N THR A 92 -13.51 7.95 -8.86
CA THR A 92 -12.31 7.21 -8.46
C THR A 92 -12.68 6.01 -7.59
N TYR A 93 -12.12 4.86 -7.92
CA TYR A 93 -12.16 3.65 -7.11
C TYR A 93 -10.75 3.36 -6.59
N GLU A 94 -10.63 3.07 -5.31
CA GLU A 94 -9.34 2.78 -4.69
C GLU A 94 -9.44 1.62 -3.71
N ARG A 95 -8.29 1.06 -3.32
CA ARG A 95 -8.25 0.04 -2.29
C ARG A 95 -8.85 0.59 -0.99
N GLY A 96 -9.78 -0.16 -0.41
CA GLY A 96 -10.31 0.15 0.92
C GLY A 96 -9.21 0.03 1.97
N LEU A 97 -9.04 1.08 2.77
CA LEU A 97 -8.01 1.16 3.81
C LEU A 97 -8.60 0.77 5.17
N VAL A 98 -9.02 -0.49 5.30
CA VAL A 98 -9.61 -1.01 6.54
C VAL A 98 -8.79 -2.18 7.04
N CYS A 99 -8.39 -2.12 8.30
CA CYS A 99 -7.71 -3.20 9.00
C CYS A 99 -8.67 -4.36 9.30
N LEU A 100 -8.13 -5.57 9.48
CA LEU A 100 -8.93 -6.73 9.93
C LEU A 100 -9.62 -6.51 11.28
N CYS A 101 -9.11 -5.61 12.13
CA CYS A 101 -9.77 -5.23 13.38
C CYS A 101 -10.96 -4.27 13.19
N GLY A 102 -11.22 -3.81 11.96
CA GLY A 102 -12.25 -2.81 11.63
C GLY A 102 -11.79 -1.36 11.73
N GLY A 103 -10.56 -1.10 12.17
CA GLY A 103 -10.01 0.25 12.26
C GLY A 103 -9.56 0.80 10.90
N GLU A 104 -9.52 2.11 10.78
CA GLU A 104 -9.01 2.79 9.59
C GLU A 104 -7.48 2.65 9.50
N GLN A 105 -6.99 2.31 8.32
CA GLN A 105 -5.57 2.34 8.01
C GLN A 105 -5.19 3.70 7.42
N VAL A 106 -4.11 4.29 7.92
CA VAL A 106 -3.58 5.57 7.44
C VAL A 106 -2.15 5.38 6.91
N PRO A 107 -1.78 6.10 5.84
CA PRO A 107 -0.41 6.02 5.32
C PRO A 107 0.61 6.49 6.35
N ILE A 108 1.76 5.83 6.37
CA ILE A 108 2.91 6.23 7.17
C ILE A 108 3.85 7.05 6.29
N SER A 109 4.28 8.20 6.80
CA SER A 109 5.34 8.99 6.15
C SER A 109 6.71 8.38 6.48
N LEU A 110 7.30 7.70 5.50
CA LEU A 110 8.62 7.07 5.64
C LEU A 110 9.72 8.04 5.22
N HIS A 111 10.70 8.22 6.08
CA HIS A 111 11.95 8.91 5.80
C HIS A 111 13.04 8.39 6.74
N SER A 112 14.30 8.60 6.39
CA SER A 112 15.40 8.17 7.25
C SER A 112 15.32 8.84 8.62
N GLU A 113 15.55 8.06 9.67
CA GLU A 113 15.43 8.48 11.08
C GLU A 113 14.01 8.80 11.56
N ALA A 114 12.97 8.44 10.79
CA ALA A 114 11.60 8.60 11.22
C ALA A 114 11.26 7.67 12.39
N GLU A 115 10.53 8.18 13.37
CA GLU A 115 9.81 7.35 14.34
C GLU A 115 8.45 6.94 13.76
N ILE A 116 8.21 5.64 13.74
CA ILE A 116 6.98 5.08 13.17
C ILE A 116 6.04 4.67 14.29
N ASP A 117 4.82 5.22 14.25
CA ASP A 117 3.76 4.98 15.21
C ASP A 117 2.98 3.70 14.85
N ALA A 118 3.67 2.58 14.96
CA ALA A 118 3.15 1.25 14.67
C ALA A 118 3.77 0.21 15.59
N ASN A 119 3.10 -0.93 15.72
CA ASN A 119 3.58 -2.05 16.52
C ASN A 119 4.58 -2.89 15.72
N CYS A 120 5.61 -3.37 16.40
CA CYS A 120 6.56 -4.33 15.85
C CYS A 120 5.82 -5.63 15.47
N PRO A 121 5.94 -6.10 14.21
CA PRO A 121 5.31 -7.35 13.78
C PRO A 121 5.80 -8.59 14.53
N ALA A 122 7.02 -8.53 15.09
CA ALA A 122 7.62 -9.67 15.79
C ALA A 122 7.25 -9.75 17.27
N CYS A 123 7.33 -8.65 18.01
CA CYS A 123 7.11 -8.66 19.48
C CYS A 123 5.89 -7.88 19.94
N GLY A 124 5.21 -7.14 19.06
CA GLY A 124 4.05 -6.32 19.38
C GLY A 124 4.34 -5.01 20.12
N ALA A 125 5.60 -4.72 20.45
CA ALA A 125 5.96 -3.47 21.11
C ALA A 125 5.70 -2.27 20.20
N HIS A 126 5.21 -1.18 20.79
CA HIS A 126 4.90 0.03 20.04
C HIS A 126 6.14 0.88 19.78
N GLY A 127 6.23 1.37 18.56
CA GLY A 127 7.32 2.27 18.12
C GLY A 127 8.43 1.55 17.36
N LEU A 128 8.67 2.05 16.16
CA LEU A 128 9.71 1.57 15.26
C LEU A 128 10.55 2.75 14.77
N ASN A 129 11.81 2.51 14.43
CA ASN A 129 12.67 3.50 13.79
C ASN A 129 12.93 3.09 12.34
N ALA A 130 12.76 4.03 11.42
CA ALA A 130 13.00 3.82 10.00
C ALA A 130 14.44 4.23 9.62
N THR A 131 15.06 3.43 8.78
CA THR A 131 16.34 3.75 8.14
C THR A 131 16.23 3.43 6.67
N LEU A 132 16.57 4.38 5.80
CA LEU A 132 16.67 4.12 4.38
C LEU A 132 17.80 3.14 4.12
N SER A 133 17.48 1.93 3.65
CA SER A 133 18.44 0.86 3.43
C SER A 133 18.76 0.61 1.97
N GLY A 134 17.93 1.12 1.05
CA GLY A 134 18.15 0.95 -0.38
C GLY A 134 17.05 1.49 -1.24
N MET A 135 17.17 1.16 -2.52
CA MET A 135 16.12 1.39 -3.53
C MET A 135 15.75 0.06 -4.16
N TRP A 136 14.55 -0.03 -4.68
CA TRP A 136 14.06 -1.24 -5.34
C TRP A 136 13.41 -0.90 -6.69
N ASP A 137 13.41 -1.89 -7.58
CA ASP A 137 12.82 -1.81 -8.93
C ASP A 137 11.79 -2.93 -9.17
#